data_5256e427e3c806d2413ebc9f46925ff3
#
_entry.id   5256e427e3c806d2413ebc9f46925ff3
#
_cell.length_a   1.000
_cell.length_b   1.000
_cell.length_c   1.000
_cell.angle_alpha   90.00
_cell.angle_beta   90.00
_cell.angle_gamma   90.00
#
_symmetry.space_group_name_H-M   'P 1'
#
loop_
_entity.id
_entity.type
_entity.pdbx_description
1 polymer ?
#
loop_
_entity_poly.entity_id
_entity_poly.type
_entity_poly.pdbx_seq_one_letter_code
_entity_poly.pdbx_strand_id
1 'polypeptide(L)'
;MSKSEQIRCQVGSDCDLKWERAYRWVVESSGLNLKTKTDALIKTAESPENDRMLVVTITKNPTSQSGTYEIDFIGKCLSIWSCIPSVAESRTKFVNFVLAAE
;
A
#
# COMPACT_ATOMS: atom_id res chain seq x y z
N MET A 1 6.07 19.55 4.89
CA MET A 1 5.90 19.00 5.05
C MET A 1 5.56 18.16 4.51
N SER A 2 5.57 17.62 4.52
CA SER A 2 5.29 16.84 4.18
C SER A 2 4.66 16.22 3.83
N LYS A 3 4.35 15.93 3.62
CA LYS A 3 3.78 15.39 3.37
C LYS A 3 3.25 14.62 2.93
N SER A 4 3.30 14.93 2.79
CA SER A 4 2.31 14.10 2.94
C SER A 4 2.12 12.94 2.03
N GLU A 5 2.27 11.82 2.49
CA GLU A 5 2.10 10.64 1.69
C GLU A 5 0.88 9.85 2.09
N GLN A 6 -0.11 10.55 2.61
CA GLN A 6 -1.35 9.91 2.99
C GLN A 6 -2.33 9.99 1.86
N ILE A 7 -3.07 8.91 1.68
CA ILE A 7 -4.11 8.82 0.67
C ILE A 7 -5.44 8.81 1.39
N ARG A 8 -6.30 9.76 1.05
CA ARG A 8 -7.65 9.79 1.61
C ARG A 8 -8.65 9.56 0.51
N CYS A 9 -9.76 8.94 0.87
CA CYS A 9 -10.81 8.69 -0.08
C CYS A 9 -12.17 8.84 0.58
N GLN A 10 -13.17 9.14 -0.24
CA GLN A 10 -14.55 9.23 0.21
C GLN A 10 -15.22 7.88 -0.02
N VAL A 11 -16.03 7.46 0.94
CA VAL A 11 -16.74 6.19 0.82
C VAL A 11 -17.53 6.16 -0.48
N GLY A 12 -17.56 5.02 -1.14
CA GLY A 12 -18.23 4.86 -2.42
C GLY A 12 -17.20 4.71 -3.53
N SER A 13 -17.51 5.25 -4.70
CA SER A 13 -16.69 5.01 -5.89
C SER A 13 -15.27 5.53 -5.75
N ASP A 14 -15.07 6.62 -5.01
CA ASP A 14 -13.73 7.16 -4.81
C ASP A 14 -12.84 6.17 -4.06
N CYS A 15 -13.34 5.67 -2.91
CA CYS A 15 -12.59 4.67 -2.16
C CYS A 15 -12.45 3.36 -2.95
N ASP A 16 -13.51 2.96 -3.64
CA ASP A 16 -13.46 1.72 -4.40
C ASP A 16 -12.38 1.78 -5.48
N LEU A 17 -12.29 2.89 -6.19
CA LEU A 17 -11.29 3.05 -7.24
C LEU A 17 -9.88 3.09 -6.66
N LYS A 18 -9.69 3.86 -5.60
CA LYS A 18 -8.36 3.96 -5.00
C LYS A 18 -7.92 2.64 -4.38
N TRP A 19 -8.87 1.90 -3.78
CA TRP A 19 -8.55 0.60 -3.20
C TRP A 19 -8.17 -0.40 -4.28
N GLU A 20 -8.87 -0.37 -5.40
CA GLU A 20 -8.55 -1.25 -6.53
C GLU A 20 -7.16 -0.93 -7.09
N ARG A 21 -6.81 0.35 -7.17
CA ARG A 21 -5.48 0.73 -7.62
C ARG A 21 -4.41 0.28 -6.62
N ALA A 22 -4.71 0.38 -5.33
CA ALA A 22 -3.79 -0.09 -4.31
C ALA A 22 -3.53 -1.59 -4.48
N TYR A 23 -4.58 -2.36 -4.67
CA TYR A 23 -4.46 -3.79 -4.89
C TYR A 23 -3.62 -4.08 -6.14
N ARG A 24 -3.90 -3.37 -7.22
CA ARG A 24 -3.19 -3.59 -8.48
C ARG A 24 -1.70 -3.28 -8.32
N TRP A 25 -1.37 -2.20 -7.63
CA TRP A 25 0.02 -1.87 -7.39
C TRP A 25 0.74 -2.98 -6.63
N VAL A 26 0.10 -3.51 -5.60
CA VAL A 26 0.70 -4.58 -4.81
C VAL A 26 0.95 -5.81 -5.67
N VAL A 27 -0.03 -6.21 -6.46
CA VAL A 27 0.10 -7.40 -7.31
C VAL A 27 1.20 -7.22 -8.35
N GLU A 28 1.30 -6.04 -8.94
CA GLU A 28 2.22 -5.82 -10.05
C GLU A 28 3.61 -5.42 -9.61
N SER A 29 3.75 -4.83 -8.42
CA SER A 29 5.00 -4.20 -8.03
C SER A 29 5.72 -4.87 -6.88
N SER A 30 5.01 -5.59 -6.00
CA SER A 30 5.65 -6.14 -4.81
C SER A 30 6.51 -7.35 -5.12
N GLY A 31 6.17 -8.10 -6.15
CA GLY A 31 6.88 -9.33 -6.46
C GLY A 31 6.55 -10.49 -5.55
N LEU A 32 5.69 -10.30 -4.56
CA LEU A 32 5.32 -11.35 -3.62
C LEU A 32 3.86 -11.75 -3.84
N ASN A 33 3.54 -12.96 -3.46
CA ASN A 33 2.17 -13.43 -3.55
C ASN A 33 1.31 -12.72 -2.54
N LEU A 34 0.06 -12.54 -2.88
CA LEU A 34 -0.90 -11.93 -1.97
C LEU A 34 -1.29 -12.95 -0.92
N LYS A 35 -1.25 -12.56 0.34
CA LYS A 35 -1.67 -13.41 1.44
C LYS A 35 -3.11 -13.11 1.84
N THR A 36 -3.49 -11.84 1.85
CA THR A 36 -4.80 -11.42 2.31
C THR A 36 -5.27 -10.23 1.50
N LYS A 37 -6.53 -10.26 1.11
CA LYS A 37 -7.18 -9.10 0.52
C LYS A 37 -8.61 -9.02 1.01
N THR A 38 -8.94 -7.94 1.72
CA THR A 38 -10.31 -7.66 2.16
C THR A 38 -10.64 -6.24 1.78
N ASP A 39 -11.80 -5.76 2.23
CA ASP A 39 -12.19 -4.38 1.98
C ASP A 39 -11.34 -3.38 2.73
N ALA A 40 -10.55 -3.81 3.70
CA ALA A 40 -9.79 -2.90 4.53
C ALA A 40 -8.33 -3.32 4.69
N LEU A 41 -7.92 -4.45 4.11
CA LEU A 41 -6.56 -4.95 4.30
C LEU A 41 -6.07 -5.67 3.06
N ILE A 42 -4.88 -5.29 2.61
CA ILE A 42 -4.15 -6.02 1.57
C ILE A 42 -2.78 -6.33 2.14
N LYS A 43 -2.40 -7.59 2.12
CA LYS A 43 -1.13 -7.99 2.70
C LYS A 43 -0.47 -9.04 1.82
N THR A 44 0.83 -8.87 1.56
CA THR A 44 1.59 -9.86 0.82
C THR A 44 2.08 -10.95 1.76
N ALA A 45 2.42 -12.11 1.20
CA ALA A 45 3.08 -13.15 1.94
C ALA A 45 4.47 -12.67 2.33
N GLU A 46 5.01 -13.23 3.42
CA GLU A 46 6.36 -12.87 3.84
C GLU A 46 7.35 -13.47 2.86
N SER A 47 8.40 -12.72 2.57
CA SER A 47 9.44 -13.20 1.69
C SER A 47 10.37 -14.13 2.43
N PRO A 48 11.06 -15.03 1.70
CA PRO A 48 12.10 -15.83 2.32
C PRO A 48 13.21 -14.94 2.85
N GLU A 49 13.97 -15.47 3.80
CA GLU A 49 14.97 -14.69 4.51
C GLU A 49 15.97 -14.10 3.62
N ASN A 50 16.36 -14.35 2.59
CA ASN A 50 17.40 -13.67 1.81
C ASN A 50 16.83 -12.85 0.68
N ASP A 51 15.54 -12.68 0.67
CA ASP A 51 14.90 -11.94 -0.38
C ASP A 51 14.92 -10.45 -0.03
N ARG A 52 15.26 -9.61 -1.00
CA ARG A 52 15.29 -8.17 -0.79
C ARG A 52 13.96 -7.50 -1.07
N MET A 53 12.92 -8.27 -1.23
CA MET A 53 11.61 -7.71 -1.49
C MET A 53 10.94 -7.25 -0.21
N LEU A 54 10.14 -6.20 -0.33
CA LEU A 54 9.38 -5.70 0.80
C LEU A 54 8.14 -6.54 1.03
N VAL A 55 7.85 -6.78 2.31
CA VAL A 55 6.54 -7.26 2.70
C VAL A 55 5.66 -6.03 2.82
N VAL A 56 4.55 -6.00 2.09
CA VAL A 56 3.71 -4.81 2.01
C VAL A 56 2.37 -5.08 2.65
N THR A 57 1.92 -4.14 3.47
CA THR A 57 0.59 -4.17 4.09
C THR A 57 -0.08 -2.84 3.79
N ILE A 58 -1.27 -2.89 3.20
CA ILE A 58 -2.06 -1.70 2.92
C ILE A 58 -3.32 -1.78 3.76
N THR A 59 -3.62 -0.73 4.48
CA THR A 59 -4.81 -0.68 5.32
C THR A 59 -5.71 0.47 4.90
N LYS A 60 -7.00 0.30 5.10
CA LYS A 60 -7.99 1.35 4.87
C LYS A 60 -8.74 1.56 6.17
N ASN A 61 -8.56 2.71 6.77
CA ASN A 61 -9.06 3.00 8.11
C ASN A 61 -9.97 4.21 8.10
N PRO A 62 -11.05 4.19 8.89
CA PRO A 62 -11.90 5.38 9.00
C PRO A 62 -11.15 6.50 9.67
N THR A 63 -11.48 7.72 9.28
CA THR A 63 -10.91 8.91 9.91
C THR A 63 -11.92 9.51 10.87
N SER A 64 -11.54 10.61 11.53
CA SER A 64 -12.49 11.32 12.38
C SER A 64 -13.62 11.94 11.59
N GLN A 65 -13.47 12.04 10.27
CA GLN A 65 -14.47 12.64 9.41
C GLN A 65 -15.33 11.53 8.81
N SER A 66 -16.62 11.59 9.08
CA SER A 66 -17.53 10.54 8.63
C SER A 66 -17.51 10.40 7.12
N GLY A 67 -17.44 9.17 6.64
CA GLY A 67 -17.40 8.89 5.20
C GLY A 67 -16.05 9.03 4.55
N THR A 68 -15.03 9.40 5.32
CA THR A 68 -13.68 9.56 4.79
C THR A 68 -12.78 8.49 5.38
N TYR A 69 -12.02 7.83 4.53
CA TYR A 69 -11.07 6.79 4.92
C TYR A 69 -9.67 7.17 4.52
N GLU A 70 -8.71 6.58 5.20
CA GLU A 70 -7.30 6.80 4.94
C GLU A 70 -6.67 5.48 4.53
N ILE A 71 -5.95 5.49 3.42
CA ILE A 71 -5.27 4.30 2.93
C ILE A 71 -3.80 4.46 3.27
N ASP A 72 -3.28 3.54 4.07
CA ASP A 72 -1.91 3.59 4.55
C ASP A 72 -1.07 2.48 3.96
N PHE A 73 0.17 2.82 3.65
CA PHE A 73 1.16 1.89 3.12
C PHE A 73 2.16 1.57 4.22
N ILE A 74 2.32 0.30 4.52
CA ILE A 74 3.30 -0.16 5.48
C ILE A 74 4.22 -1.15 4.78
N GLY A 75 5.48 -0.79 4.64
CA GLY A 75 6.48 -1.66 4.05
C GLY A 75 7.43 -2.16 5.11
N LYS A 76 7.81 -3.42 5.03
CA LYS A 76 8.74 -4.00 5.96
C LYS A 76 9.81 -4.74 5.19
N CYS A 77 11.06 -4.39 5.46
CA CYS A 77 12.20 -5.05 4.84
C CYS A 77 12.72 -6.11 5.79
N LEU A 78 12.65 -7.37 5.36
CA LEU A 78 13.12 -8.49 6.19
C LEU A 78 14.57 -8.84 5.92
N SER A 79 15.18 -8.26 4.89
CA SER A 79 16.55 -8.56 4.53
C SER A 79 17.51 -7.85 5.49
N ILE A 80 18.60 -8.51 5.86
CA ILE A 80 19.64 -7.88 6.64
C ILE A 80 20.43 -6.89 5.80
N TRP A 81 20.28 -6.95 4.48
CA TRP A 81 21.02 -6.06 3.59
C TRP A 81 20.25 -4.78 3.37
N SER A 82 19.33 -4.77 2.56
CA SER A 82 18.38 -3.68 2.34
C SER A 82 17.48 -4.13 1.21
N CYS A 83 16.28 -3.60 1.18
CA CYS A 83 15.36 -3.95 0.13
C CYS A 83 15.52 -2.99 -1.04
N ILE A 84 15.29 -3.50 -2.23
CA ILE A 84 15.37 -2.74 -3.46
C ILE A 84 14.06 -2.96 -4.20
N PRO A 85 13.25 -1.92 -4.37
CA PRO A 85 13.44 -0.55 -3.87
C PRO A 85 13.25 -0.43 -2.37
N SER A 86 13.66 0.69 -1.80
CA SER A 86 13.52 0.93 -0.37
C SER A 86 12.06 1.16 0.02
N VAL A 87 11.79 1.15 1.32
CA VAL A 87 10.43 1.42 1.80
C VAL A 87 9.96 2.80 1.37
N ALA A 88 10.81 3.81 1.54
CA ALA A 88 10.43 5.18 1.18
C ALA A 88 10.17 5.32 -0.31
N GLU A 89 11.00 4.71 -1.13
CA GLU A 89 10.85 4.78 -2.57
C GLU A 89 9.57 4.06 -3.01
N SER A 90 9.31 2.91 -2.43
CA SER A 90 8.11 2.13 -2.74
C SER A 90 6.85 2.88 -2.33
N ARG A 91 6.89 3.53 -1.17
CA ARG A 91 5.74 4.32 -0.70
C ARG A 91 5.43 5.44 -1.67
N THR A 92 6.44 6.14 -2.14
CA THR A 92 6.24 7.23 -3.08
C THR A 92 5.60 6.72 -4.37
N LYS A 93 6.10 5.61 -4.89
CA LYS A 93 5.53 5.03 -6.11
C LYS A 93 4.09 4.57 -5.90
N PHE A 94 3.82 3.98 -4.74
CA PHE A 94 2.48 3.53 -4.40
C PHE A 94 1.50 4.71 -4.36
N VAL A 95 1.87 5.78 -3.65
CA VAL A 95 1.01 6.93 -3.52
C VAL A 95 0.72 7.54 -4.89
N ASN A 96 1.75 7.71 -5.70
CA ASN A 96 1.58 8.29 -7.04
C ASN A 96 0.68 7.42 -7.90
N PHE A 97 0.83 6.11 -7.83
CA PHE A 97 0.02 5.20 -8.64
C PHE A 97 -1.45 5.28 -8.23
N VAL A 98 -1.71 5.27 -6.94
CA VAL A 98 -3.10 5.30 -6.44
C VAL A 98 -3.76 6.64 -6.75
N LEU A 99 -3.04 7.73 -6.53
CA LEU A 99 -3.61 9.06 -6.76
C LEU A 99 -3.82 9.34 -8.24
N ALA A 100 -3.07 8.69 -9.11
CA ALA A 100 -3.25 8.88 -10.55
C ALA A 100 -4.56 8.27 -11.05
N ALA A 101 -5.31 7.59 -10.20
CA ALA A 101 -6.58 7.00 -10.57
C ALA A 101 -7.66 8.04 -10.85
N GLU A 102 -7.43 9.29 -10.50
CA GLU A 102 -8.45 10.30 -10.74
C GLU A 102 -8.53 10.78 -12.17
#